data_7bf29accf688a2cf687cac601f3d0386
#
_entry.id   7bf29accf688a2cf687cac601f3d0386
#
_cell.length_a   1.000
_cell.length_b   1.000
_cell.length_c   1.000
_cell.angle_alpha   90.00
_cell.angle_beta   90.00
_cell.angle_gamma   90.00
#
_symmetry.space_group_name_H-M   'P 1'
#
loop_
_entity.id
_entity.type
_entity.pdbx_description
1 polymer ?
#
loop_
_entity_poly.entity_id
_entity_poly.type
_entity_poly.pdbx_seq_one_letter_code
_entity_poly.pdbx_strand_id
1 'polypeptide(L)'
;MLMNTPEYLSIIENIKSEIKAAQYRATIHANSDLLLLYYDIGTVINEYKTWGNKFIENLSYDIQVTFPERKGYSVRNLKYMAKFAARFADREIVQEVLAQITWYHNIALMDKVKTAEEHIWYANATAQNGWSRNVLVHQIESGLYQRQVLVDKVTNFERRLPSPQSELAVQTMKDPYVFDFIPFREDMLERDIEQALVRDVTKLLLELGTGFAFLGNQYHLNVGGDDFYIDLLFYNLNLRC
;
A
#
# COMPACT_ATOMS: atom_id res chain seq x y z
N MET A 1 17.33 -22.85 -37.55
CA MET A 1 16.64 -22.83 -36.27
C MET A 1 17.30 -21.84 -35.34
N LEU A 2 16.89 -20.57 -35.38
CA LEU A 2 17.46 -19.48 -34.54
C LEU A 2 16.72 -19.33 -33.18
N MET A 3 15.65 -20.10 -32.94
CA MET A 3 14.72 -19.83 -31.85
C MET A 3 15.16 -20.27 -30.44
N ASN A 4 16.31 -20.90 -30.27
CA ASN A 4 16.80 -21.38 -28.95
C ASN A 4 18.27 -21.05 -28.67
N THR A 5 18.85 -20.06 -29.35
CA THR A 5 20.19 -19.61 -28.96
C THR A 5 20.06 -18.70 -27.70
N PRO A 6 21.05 -18.76 -26.77
CA PRO A 6 21.07 -17.90 -25.59
C PRO A 6 20.95 -16.40 -25.94
N GLU A 7 21.52 -16.00 -27.05
CA GLU A 7 21.48 -14.64 -27.59
C GLU A 7 20.04 -14.24 -27.98
N TYR A 8 19.31 -15.12 -28.70
CA TYR A 8 17.92 -14.86 -29.06
C TYR A 8 17.01 -14.77 -27.81
N LEU A 9 17.20 -15.66 -26.83
CA LEU A 9 16.44 -15.63 -25.57
C LEU A 9 16.68 -14.33 -24.79
N SER A 10 17.92 -13.85 -24.74
CA SER A 10 18.26 -12.56 -24.12
C SER A 10 17.58 -11.37 -24.82
N ILE A 11 17.58 -11.35 -26.15
CA ILE A 11 16.91 -10.31 -26.95
C ILE A 11 15.40 -10.32 -26.67
N ILE A 12 14.78 -11.49 -26.65
CA ILE A 12 13.34 -11.61 -26.39
C ILE A 12 12.99 -11.15 -24.97
N GLU A 13 13.78 -11.50 -23.95
CA GLU A 13 13.54 -11.04 -22.58
C GLU A 13 13.71 -9.53 -22.45
N ASN A 14 14.69 -8.93 -23.11
CA ASN A 14 14.84 -7.48 -23.17
C ASN A 14 13.62 -6.80 -23.82
N ILE A 15 13.16 -7.30 -24.97
CA ILE A 15 11.97 -6.76 -25.64
C ILE A 15 10.72 -6.90 -24.76
N LYS A 16 10.51 -8.04 -24.12
CA LYS A 16 9.38 -8.24 -23.19
C LYS A 16 9.45 -7.26 -22.01
N SER A 17 10.64 -7.04 -21.46
CA SER A 17 10.85 -6.07 -20.38
C SER A 17 10.49 -4.65 -20.81
N GLU A 18 10.96 -4.23 -22.01
CA GLU A 18 10.66 -2.92 -22.56
C GLU A 18 9.16 -2.73 -22.84
N ILE A 19 8.49 -3.75 -23.39
CA ILE A 19 7.04 -3.71 -23.60
C ILE A 19 6.30 -3.53 -22.27
N LYS A 20 6.66 -4.32 -21.24
CA LYS A 20 6.04 -4.19 -19.89
C LYS A 20 6.30 -2.82 -19.28
N ALA A 21 7.51 -2.30 -19.37
CA ALA A 21 7.87 -0.97 -18.89
C ALA A 21 7.10 0.13 -19.62
N ALA A 22 6.93 0.04 -20.93
CA ALA A 22 6.15 0.99 -21.71
C ALA A 22 4.67 0.96 -21.35
N GLN A 23 4.08 -0.23 -21.20
CA GLN A 23 2.68 -0.41 -20.75
C GLN A 23 2.46 0.14 -19.34
N TYR A 24 3.39 -0.10 -18.43
CA TYR A 24 3.34 0.42 -17.06
C TYR A 24 3.38 1.96 -17.05
N ARG A 25 4.33 2.58 -17.79
CA ARG A 25 4.39 4.04 -17.92
C ARG A 25 3.09 4.63 -18.48
N ALA A 26 2.55 4.03 -19.54
CA ALA A 26 1.29 4.49 -20.14
C ALA A 26 0.12 4.43 -19.15
N THR A 27 0.05 3.36 -18.34
CA THR A 27 -0.98 3.20 -17.31
C THR A 27 -0.86 4.26 -16.22
N ILE A 28 0.36 4.56 -15.75
CA ILE A 28 0.59 5.61 -14.76
C ILE A 28 0.22 6.98 -15.31
N HIS A 29 0.62 7.30 -16.55
CA HIS A 29 0.25 8.58 -17.17
C HIS A 29 -1.26 8.75 -17.29
N ALA A 30 -1.96 7.73 -17.79
CA ALA A 30 -3.44 7.77 -17.89
C ALA A 30 -4.12 7.94 -16.52
N ASN A 31 -3.59 7.29 -15.47
CA ASN A 31 -4.10 7.44 -14.11
C ASN A 31 -3.82 8.86 -13.57
N SER A 32 -2.62 9.40 -13.83
CA SER A 32 -2.24 10.75 -13.42
C SER A 32 -3.16 11.80 -14.05
N ASP A 33 -3.36 11.73 -15.37
CA ASP A 33 -4.25 12.64 -16.09
C ASP A 33 -5.69 12.57 -15.56
N LEU A 34 -6.17 11.37 -15.25
CA LEU A 34 -7.49 11.17 -14.66
C LEU A 34 -7.62 11.82 -13.27
N LEU A 35 -6.62 11.63 -12.40
CA LEU A 35 -6.65 12.22 -11.06
C LEU A 35 -6.55 13.74 -11.10
N LEU A 36 -5.74 14.29 -11.99
CA LEU A 36 -5.64 15.73 -12.19
C LEU A 36 -6.97 16.30 -12.71
N LEU A 37 -7.61 15.63 -13.66
CA LEU A 37 -8.95 16.00 -14.11
C LEU A 37 -9.96 15.99 -12.95
N TYR A 38 -9.92 14.98 -12.09
CA TYR A 38 -10.82 14.89 -10.93
C TYR A 38 -10.54 15.99 -9.90
N TYR A 39 -9.29 16.35 -9.72
CA TYR A 39 -8.90 17.48 -8.89
C TYR A 39 -9.42 18.80 -9.45
N ASP A 40 -9.21 19.04 -10.74
CA ASP A 40 -9.65 20.28 -11.41
C ASP A 40 -11.20 20.41 -11.38
N ILE A 41 -11.93 19.32 -11.64
CA ILE A 41 -13.41 19.30 -11.48
C ILE A 41 -13.80 19.60 -10.02
N GLY A 42 -13.11 18.99 -9.05
CA GLY A 42 -13.35 19.21 -7.63
C GLY A 42 -13.12 20.66 -7.21
N THR A 43 -12.10 21.30 -7.76
CA THR A 43 -11.81 22.74 -7.56
C THR A 43 -12.95 23.59 -8.06
N VAL A 44 -13.39 23.38 -9.29
CA VAL A 44 -14.55 24.09 -9.86
C VAL A 44 -15.80 23.88 -9.00
N ILE A 45 -16.10 22.65 -8.57
CA ILE A 45 -17.25 22.40 -7.71
C ILE A 45 -17.14 23.21 -6.40
N ASN A 46 -15.95 23.34 -5.82
CA ASN A 46 -15.74 24.08 -4.57
C ASN A 46 -15.89 25.60 -4.77
N GLU A 47 -15.51 26.15 -5.90
CA GLU A 47 -15.70 27.56 -6.26
C GLU A 47 -17.19 27.93 -6.37
N TYR A 48 -18.00 27.03 -6.93
CA TYR A 48 -19.43 27.25 -7.16
C TYR A 48 -20.36 26.66 -6.10
N LYS A 49 -19.84 26.32 -4.91
CA LYS A 49 -20.64 25.79 -3.76
C LYS A 49 -21.83 26.65 -3.37
N THR A 50 -21.78 27.94 -3.63
CA THR A 50 -22.86 28.90 -3.33
C THR A 50 -24.11 28.75 -4.22
N TRP A 51 -24.06 27.99 -5.30
CA TRP A 51 -25.17 27.80 -6.25
C TRP A 51 -26.24 26.82 -5.75
N GLY A 52 -26.09 26.29 -4.54
CA GLY A 52 -27.10 25.48 -3.87
C GLY A 52 -26.94 23.97 -4.06
N ASN A 53 -27.76 23.21 -3.32
CA ASN A 53 -27.63 21.74 -3.22
C ASN A 53 -27.86 20.97 -4.53
N LYS A 54 -28.52 21.58 -5.54
CA LYS A 54 -28.78 20.95 -6.82
C LYS A 54 -27.67 21.08 -7.86
N PHE A 55 -26.64 21.90 -7.59
CA PHE A 55 -25.54 22.12 -8.55
C PHE A 55 -24.85 20.82 -8.96
N ILE A 56 -24.44 20.02 -7.98
CA ILE A 56 -23.72 18.75 -8.25
C ILE A 56 -24.63 17.73 -8.96
N GLU A 57 -25.92 17.71 -8.62
CA GLU A 57 -26.90 16.83 -9.26
C GLU A 57 -27.11 17.19 -10.73
N ASN A 58 -27.28 18.49 -11.02
CA ASN A 58 -27.39 19.00 -12.39
C ASN A 58 -26.09 18.74 -13.19
N LEU A 59 -24.93 19.04 -12.60
CA LEU A 59 -23.63 18.77 -13.22
C LEU A 59 -23.45 17.29 -13.55
N SER A 60 -23.84 16.37 -12.64
CA SER A 60 -23.79 14.93 -12.87
C SER A 60 -24.68 14.54 -14.04
N TYR A 61 -25.88 15.08 -14.11
CA TYR A 61 -26.84 14.81 -15.20
C TYR A 61 -26.31 15.31 -16.55
N ASP A 62 -25.85 16.56 -16.62
CA ASP A 62 -25.37 17.18 -17.86
C ASP A 62 -24.12 16.47 -18.41
N ILE A 63 -23.19 16.06 -17.53
CA ILE A 63 -22.04 15.26 -17.95
C ILE A 63 -22.47 13.88 -18.50
N GLN A 64 -23.42 13.21 -17.85
CA GLN A 64 -23.90 11.90 -18.30
C GLN A 64 -24.67 11.98 -19.64
N VAL A 65 -25.40 13.04 -19.86
CA VAL A 65 -26.08 13.28 -21.15
C VAL A 65 -25.08 13.58 -22.26
N THR A 66 -24.04 14.37 -21.96
CA THR A 66 -23.02 14.76 -22.95
C THR A 66 -22.05 13.60 -23.25
N PHE A 67 -21.74 12.80 -22.25
CA PHE A 67 -20.76 11.71 -22.35
C PHE A 67 -21.34 10.36 -21.84
N PRO A 68 -22.34 9.79 -22.50
CA PRO A 68 -23.09 8.61 -22.01
C PRO A 68 -22.20 7.37 -21.80
N GLU A 69 -21.13 7.24 -22.60
CA GLU A 69 -20.17 6.12 -22.48
C GLU A 69 -19.17 6.28 -21.33
N ARG A 70 -19.07 7.46 -20.73
CA ARG A 70 -18.11 7.76 -19.66
C ARG A 70 -18.70 7.47 -18.29
N LYS A 71 -18.02 6.60 -17.54
CA LYS A 71 -18.37 6.30 -16.13
C LYS A 71 -17.52 7.18 -15.21
N GLY A 72 -17.97 7.37 -13.97
CA GLY A 72 -17.18 8.07 -12.94
C GLY A 72 -17.67 9.46 -12.57
N TYR A 73 -18.75 9.96 -13.16
CA TYR A 73 -19.29 11.30 -12.89
C TYR A 73 -20.63 11.28 -12.14
N SER A 74 -20.84 10.25 -11.29
CA SER A 74 -22.03 10.21 -10.41
C SER A 74 -21.93 11.30 -9.35
N VAL A 75 -23.07 11.74 -8.82
CA VAL A 75 -23.16 12.71 -7.71
C VAL A 75 -22.23 12.36 -6.56
N ARG A 76 -22.16 11.08 -6.19
CA ARG A 76 -21.25 10.59 -5.13
C ARG A 76 -19.79 10.85 -5.50
N ASN A 77 -19.39 10.52 -6.73
CA ASN A 77 -18.00 10.68 -7.15
C ASN A 77 -17.61 12.15 -7.30
N LEU A 78 -18.50 13.00 -7.80
CA LEU A 78 -18.29 14.46 -7.85
C LEU A 78 -18.09 15.05 -6.45
N LYS A 79 -18.83 14.56 -5.44
CA LYS A 79 -18.62 14.95 -4.04
C LYS A 79 -17.23 14.51 -3.52
N TYR A 80 -16.73 13.33 -3.93
CA TYR A 80 -15.36 12.92 -3.61
C TYR A 80 -14.31 13.78 -4.31
N MET A 81 -14.53 14.19 -5.57
CA MET A 81 -13.65 15.12 -6.27
C MET A 81 -13.58 16.46 -5.55
N ALA A 82 -14.72 17.01 -5.12
CA ALA A 82 -14.77 18.24 -4.33
C ALA A 82 -14.04 18.09 -2.98
N LYS A 83 -14.23 16.96 -2.28
CA LYS A 83 -13.54 16.65 -1.02
C LYS A 83 -12.03 16.52 -1.23
N PHE A 84 -11.60 15.93 -2.33
CA PHE A 84 -10.20 15.74 -2.70
C PHE A 84 -9.53 17.09 -2.95
N ALA A 85 -10.11 17.93 -3.81
CA ALA A 85 -9.59 19.26 -4.08
C ALA A 85 -9.59 20.17 -2.83
N ALA A 86 -10.59 20.05 -1.95
CA ALA A 86 -10.61 20.79 -0.69
C ALA A 86 -9.55 20.35 0.32
N ARG A 87 -9.11 19.09 0.27
CA ARG A 87 -8.06 18.54 1.16
C ARG A 87 -6.66 18.96 0.74
N PHE A 88 -6.41 19.10 -0.56
CA PHE A 88 -5.11 19.39 -1.12
C PHE A 88 -5.16 20.71 -1.89
N ALA A 89 -4.59 21.78 -1.30
CA ALA A 89 -4.53 23.09 -1.95
C ALA A 89 -3.48 23.14 -3.08
N ASP A 90 -2.47 22.25 -3.00
CA ASP A 90 -1.36 22.23 -3.94
C ASP A 90 -1.56 21.13 -5.00
N ARG A 91 -1.67 21.56 -6.25
CA ARG A 91 -1.82 20.66 -7.41
C ARG A 91 -0.57 19.84 -7.70
N GLU A 92 0.62 20.34 -7.31
CA GLU A 92 1.89 19.62 -7.50
C GLU A 92 1.90 18.35 -6.62
N ILE A 93 1.45 18.43 -5.37
CA ILE A 93 1.30 17.26 -4.48
C ILE A 93 0.37 16.21 -5.10
N VAL A 94 -0.72 16.64 -5.72
CA VAL A 94 -1.64 15.73 -6.41
C VAL A 94 -0.94 15.02 -7.56
N GLN A 95 -0.17 15.74 -8.36
CA GLN A 95 0.54 15.20 -9.51
C GLN A 95 1.70 14.27 -9.11
N GLU A 96 2.50 14.67 -8.14
CA GLU A 96 3.75 13.97 -7.81
C GLU A 96 3.52 12.75 -6.91
N VAL A 97 2.55 12.84 -5.99
CA VAL A 97 2.34 11.82 -4.97
C VAL A 97 1.03 11.06 -5.20
N LEU A 98 -0.09 11.78 -5.21
CA LEU A 98 -1.40 11.15 -5.16
C LEU A 98 -1.79 10.48 -6.48
N ALA A 99 -1.24 10.95 -7.60
CA ALA A 99 -1.43 10.35 -8.91
C ALA A 99 -0.67 9.03 -9.14
N GLN A 100 0.23 8.66 -8.22
CA GLN A 100 0.93 7.37 -8.26
C GLN A 100 0.05 6.20 -7.82
N ILE A 101 -1.05 6.47 -7.12
CA ILE A 101 -2.02 5.47 -6.67
C ILE A 101 -3.37 5.69 -7.36
N THR A 102 -4.24 4.68 -7.37
CA THR A 102 -5.52 4.79 -8.07
C THR A 102 -6.51 5.68 -7.33
N TRP A 103 -7.53 6.16 -8.05
CA TRP A 103 -8.63 6.93 -7.46
C TRP A 103 -9.30 6.21 -6.28
N TYR A 104 -9.46 4.88 -6.37
CA TYR A 104 -10.07 4.09 -5.29
C TYR A 104 -9.21 4.03 -4.02
N HIS A 105 -7.87 4.11 -4.12
CA HIS A 105 -7.00 4.28 -2.96
C HIS A 105 -7.20 5.67 -2.33
N ASN A 106 -7.23 6.72 -3.15
CA ASN A 106 -7.47 8.08 -2.65
C ASN A 106 -8.85 8.21 -1.97
N ILE A 107 -9.91 7.58 -2.50
CA ILE A 107 -11.21 7.52 -1.81
C ILE A 107 -11.09 6.84 -0.45
N ALA A 108 -10.41 5.69 -0.35
CA ALA A 108 -10.23 4.99 0.92
C ALA A 108 -9.47 5.85 1.94
N LEU A 109 -8.43 6.56 1.49
CA LEU A 109 -7.68 7.50 2.33
C LEU A 109 -8.55 8.68 2.78
N MET A 110 -9.34 9.28 1.88
CA MET A 110 -10.27 10.36 2.26
C MET A 110 -11.32 9.94 3.28
N ASP A 111 -11.71 8.68 3.29
CA ASP A 111 -12.72 8.17 4.22
C ASP A 111 -12.14 7.78 5.58
N LYS A 112 -10.90 7.28 5.62
CA LYS A 112 -10.32 6.70 6.83
C LYS A 112 -9.27 7.58 7.52
N VAL A 113 -8.63 8.48 6.79
CA VAL A 113 -7.51 9.31 7.24
C VAL A 113 -7.99 10.76 7.43
N LYS A 114 -7.58 11.39 8.52
CA LYS A 114 -8.07 12.73 8.90
C LYS A 114 -7.24 13.87 8.34
N THR A 115 -5.92 13.74 8.34
CA THR A 115 -5.01 14.82 7.92
C THR A 115 -4.46 14.63 6.51
N ALA A 116 -4.03 15.71 5.89
CA ALA A 116 -3.39 15.66 4.57
C ALA A 116 -2.02 14.98 4.65
N GLU A 117 -1.26 15.22 5.72
CA GLU A 117 0.07 14.63 5.95
C GLU A 117 -0.01 13.12 6.04
N GLU A 118 -0.94 12.58 6.83
CA GLU A 118 -1.16 11.14 6.96
C GLU A 118 -1.61 10.53 5.63
N HIS A 119 -2.48 11.23 4.87
CA HIS A 119 -2.91 10.82 3.54
C HIS A 119 -1.72 10.71 2.58
N ILE A 120 -0.86 11.73 2.52
CA ILE A 120 0.34 11.75 1.69
C ILE A 120 1.30 10.61 2.08
N TRP A 121 1.48 10.39 3.38
CA TRP A 121 2.34 9.31 3.87
C TRP A 121 1.84 7.94 3.41
N TYR A 122 0.55 7.63 3.59
CA TYR A 122 -0.03 6.37 3.12
C TYR A 122 -0.04 6.24 1.60
N ALA A 123 -0.19 7.35 0.86
CA ALA A 123 -0.11 7.33 -0.60
C ALA A 123 1.29 6.92 -1.06
N ASN A 124 2.35 7.52 -0.49
CA ASN A 124 3.74 7.15 -0.75
C ASN A 124 4.02 5.69 -0.37
N ALA A 125 3.62 5.26 0.82
CA ALA A 125 3.79 3.88 1.26
C ALA A 125 3.05 2.90 0.34
N THR A 126 1.86 3.25 -0.14
CA THR A 126 1.08 2.44 -1.09
C THR A 126 1.80 2.32 -2.44
N ALA A 127 2.34 3.43 -2.96
CA ALA A 127 3.07 3.43 -4.23
C ALA A 127 4.38 2.61 -4.14
N GLN A 128 5.14 2.79 -3.06
CA GLN A 128 6.41 2.10 -2.84
C GLN A 128 6.25 0.59 -2.64
N ASN A 129 5.20 0.17 -1.92
CA ASN A 129 4.99 -1.22 -1.57
C ASN A 129 3.99 -1.94 -2.49
N GLY A 130 3.39 -1.25 -3.45
CA GLY A 130 2.41 -1.84 -4.36
C GLY A 130 1.16 -2.36 -3.66
N TRP A 131 0.71 -1.71 -2.57
CA TRP A 131 -0.45 -2.17 -1.81
C TRP A 131 -1.72 -2.13 -2.63
N SER A 132 -2.50 -3.20 -2.56
CA SER A 132 -3.89 -3.17 -3.00
C SER A 132 -4.72 -2.29 -2.05
N ARG A 133 -5.92 -1.87 -2.50
CA ARG A 133 -6.83 -1.09 -1.65
C ARG A 133 -7.14 -1.78 -0.31
N ASN A 134 -7.28 -3.11 -0.30
CA ASN A 134 -7.59 -3.86 0.91
C ASN A 134 -6.40 -3.90 1.87
N VAL A 135 -5.17 -4.05 1.35
CA VAL A 135 -3.94 -3.97 2.14
C VAL A 135 -3.78 -2.57 2.73
N LEU A 136 -3.98 -1.51 1.93
CA LEU A 136 -3.96 -0.13 2.43
C LEU A 136 -4.94 0.09 3.57
N VAL A 137 -6.20 -0.37 3.41
CA VAL A 137 -7.23 -0.26 4.46
C VAL A 137 -6.79 -0.97 5.73
N HIS A 138 -6.25 -2.18 5.62
CA HIS A 138 -5.70 -2.91 6.77
C HIS A 138 -4.56 -2.15 7.45
N GLN A 139 -3.62 -1.59 6.70
CA GLN A 139 -2.50 -0.82 7.25
C GLN A 139 -2.97 0.47 7.97
N ILE A 140 -4.03 1.11 7.47
CA ILE A 140 -4.64 2.26 8.17
C ILE A 140 -5.30 1.81 9.47
N GLU A 141 -6.09 0.75 9.45
CA GLU A 141 -6.81 0.22 10.62
C GLU A 141 -5.87 -0.31 11.69
N SER A 142 -4.71 -0.86 11.30
CA SER A 142 -3.65 -1.26 12.22
C SER A 142 -2.81 -0.10 12.77
N GLY A 143 -3.10 1.15 12.38
CA GLY A 143 -2.39 2.33 12.88
C GLY A 143 -0.93 2.43 12.44
N LEU A 144 -0.59 1.98 11.24
CA LEU A 144 0.80 1.93 10.76
C LEU A 144 1.50 3.29 10.80
N TYR A 145 0.81 4.38 10.40
CA TYR A 145 1.36 5.74 10.46
C TYR A 145 1.78 6.13 11.87
N GLN A 146 0.89 5.91 12.84
CA GLN A 146 1.15 6.23 14.24
C GLN A 146 2.37 5.46 14.75
N ARG A 147 2.49 4.18 14.44
CA ARG A 147 3.59 3.33 14.87
C ARG A 147 4.93 3.68 14.22
N GLN A 148 4.93 4.12 12.96
CA GLN A 148 6.17 4.38 12.22
C GLN A 148 6.63 5.82 12.26
N VAL A 149 5.72 6.78 12.40
CA VAL A 149 6.03 8.22 12.30
C VAL A 149 5.96 8.91 13.65
N LEU A 150 4.98 8.54 14.50
CA LEU A 150 4.74 9.26 15.76
C LEU A 150 5.41 8.64 16.97
N VAL A 151 5.94 7.42 16.85
CA VAL A 151 6.64 6.74 17.96
C VAL A 151 8.13 6.69 17.65
N ASP A 152 8.95 7.19 18.59
CA ASP A 152 10.39 7.02 18.53
C ASP A 152 10.75 5.53 18.62
N LYS A 153 11.38 5.01 17.58
CA LYS A 153 11.78 3.60 17.53
C LYS A 153 13.00 3.38 18.37
N VAL A 154 12.86 2.63 19.45
CA VAL A 154 13.99 2.15 20.25
C VAL A 154 14.36 0.76 19.74
N THR A 155 15.44 0.65 18.98
CA THR A 155 15.96 -0.63 18.48
C THR A 155 17.36 -0.90 19.00
N ASN A 156 17.74 -2.19 19.09
CA ASN A 156 19.10 -2.59 19.46
C ASN A 156 19.93 -3.01 18.23
N PHE A 157 19.41 -2.79 17.01
CA PHE A 157 20.05 -3.25 15.80
C PHE A 157 21.42 -2.62 15.58
N GLU A 158 21.60 -1.34 15.89
CA GLU A 158 22.89 -0.65 15.78
C GLU A 158 23.98 -1.28 16.66
N ARG A 159 23.61 -1.86 17.82
CA ARG A 159 24.56 -2.54 18.71
C ARG A 159 24.79 -4.00 18.35
N ARG A 160 23.88 -4.64 17.62
CA ARG A 160 23.88 -6.10 17.35
C ARG A 160 24.27 -6.45 15.93
N LEU A 161 24.03 -5.56 14.98
CA LEU A 161 24.28 -5.79 13.55
C LEU A 161 25.28 -4.74 13.03
N PRO A 162 26.25 -5.15 12.19
CA PRO A 162 27.14 -4.21 11.53
C PRO A 162 26.38 -3.39 10.47
N SER A 163 26.81 -2.13 10.22
CA SER A 163 26.34 -1.35 9.07
C SER A 163 26.78 -2.05 7.75
N PRO A 164 25.93 -2.10 6.70
CA PRO A 164 24.61 -1.47 6.54
C PRO A 164 23.41 -2.32 7.02
N GLN A 165 23.65 -3.50 7.61
CA GLN A 165 22.60 -4.44 8.01
C GLN A 165 21.72 -3.87 9.13
N SER A 166 22.31 -3.12 10.08
CA SER A 166 21.56 -2.48 11.15
C SER A 166 20.58 -1.43 10.62
N GLU A 167 20.99 -0.63 9.64
CA GLU A 167 20.13 0.37 8.99
C GLU A 167 18.98 -0.27 8.21
N LEU A 168 19.30 -1.33 7.44
CA LEU A 168 18.30 -2.11 6.71
C LEU A 168 17.30 -2.78 7.66
N ALA A 169 17.74 -3.31 8.80
CA ALA A 169 16.86 -3.91 9.79
C ALA A 169 15.87 -2.88 10.37
N VAL A 170 16.35 -1.68 10.73
CA VAL A 170 15.48 -0.59 11.21
C VAL A 170 14.45 -0.18 10.17
N GLN A 171 14.82 -0.16 8.89
CA GLN A 171 13.90 0.23 7.81
C GLN A 171 12.89 -0.86 7.46
N THR A 172 13.28 -2.13 7.59
CA THR A 172 12.50 -3.28 7.12
C THR A 172 11.51 -3.78 8.17
N MET A 173 11.92 -3.75 9.45
CA MET A 173 11.11 -4.29 10.54
C MET A 173 10.24 -3.21 11.18
N LYS A 174 9.00 -3.58 11.49
CA LYS A 174 8.09 -2.74 12.27
C LYS A 174 8.40 -2.89 13.75
N ASP A 175 8.14 -1.83 14.52
CA ASP A 175 8.17 -1.87 15.98
C ASP A 175 7.24 -0.76 16.51
N PRO A 176 6.21 -1.09 17.30
CA PRO A 176 5.75 -2.45 17.64
C PRO A 176 4.92 -3.12 16.53
N TYR A 177 4.83 -4.44 16.57
CA TYR A 177 3.86 -5.22 15.81
C TYR A 177 2.51 -5.26 16.51
N VAL A 178 1.41 -5.33 15.73
CA VAL A 178 0.04 -5.44 16.24
C VAL A 178 -0.57 -6.77 15.81
N PHE A 179 -0.93 -7.60 16.77
CA PHE A 179 -1.50 -8.92 16.56
C PHE A 179 -2.98 -8.98 17.01
N ASP A 180 -3.75 -7.90 16.78
CA ASP A 180 -5.17 -7.78 17.16
C ASP A 180 -6.07 -8.86 16.53
N PHE A 181 -5.59 -9.51 15.46
CA PHE A 181 -6.29 -10.63 14.83
C PHE A 181 -6.18 -11.95 15.60
N ILE A 182 -5.34 -12.00 16.64
CA ILE A 182 -5.24 -13.15 17.54
C ILE A 182 -6.14 -12.86 18.75
N PRO A 183 -7.13 -13.71 19.03
CA PRO A 183 -7.98 -13.54 20.21
C PRO A 183 -7.20 -14.00 21.46
N PHE A 184 -6.33 -13.13 21.98
CA PHE A 184 -5.60 -13.43 23.21
C PHE A 184 -6.55 -13.62 24.40
N ARG A 185 -6.36 -14.71 25.12
CA ARG A 185 -6.95 -14.99 26.43
C ARG A 185 -5.82 -15.28 27.41
N GLU A 186 -6.02 -14.95 28.68
CA GLU A 186 -5.00 -15.15 29.72
C GLU A 186 -4.62 -16.62 29.94
N ASP A 187 -5.48 -17.55 29.50
CA ASP A 187 -5.30 -19.00 29.62
C ASP A 187 -4.76 -19.67 28.35
N MET A 188 -4.40 -18.90 27.30
CA MET A 188 -3.86 -19.45 26.06
C MET A 188 -2.44 -19.98 26.26
N LEU A 189 -2.21 -21.22 25.81
CA LEU A 189 -0.89 -21.82 25.74
C LEU A 189 -0.14 -21.30 24.51
N GLU A 190 1.20 -21.29 24.57
CA GLU A 190 2.08 -20.89 23.47
C GLU A 190 1.72 -21.57 22.15
N ARG A 191 1.39 -22.86 22.20
CA ARG A 191 0.94 -23.64 21.05
C ARG A 191 -0.36 -23.11 20.42
N ASP A 192 -1.28 -22.58 21.21
CA ASP A 192 -2.54 -22.03 20.72
C ASP A 192 -2.29 -20.71 19.98
N ILE A 193 -1.33 -19.91 20.45
CA ILE A 193 -0.88 -18.68 19.81
C ILE A 193 -0.20 -19.00 18.47
N GLU A 194 0.71 -19.97 18.45
CA GLU A 194 1.36 -20.43 17.21
C GLU A 194 0.33 -20.86 16.17
N GLN A 195 -0.63 -21.72 16.56
CA GLN A 195 -1.68 -22.19 15.65
C GLN A 195 -2.56 -21.04 15.13
N ALA A 196 -2.85 -20.04 15.95
CA ALA A 196 -3.59 -18.87 15.53
C ALA A 196 -2.81 -18.03 14.51
N LEU A 197 -1.52 -17.84 14.71
CA LEU A 197 -0.62 -17.16 13.77
C LEU A 197 -0.53 -17.89 12.43
N VAL A 198 -0.38 -19.22 12.45
CA VAL A 198 -0.34 -20.04 11.22
C VAL A 198 -1.68 -20.00 10.48
N ARG A 199 -2.80 -20.08 11.22
CA ARG A 199 -4.16 -20.00 10.63
C ARG A 199 -4.40 -18.68 9.90
N ASP A 200 -3.94 -17.58 10.48
CA ASP A 200 -4.08 -16.24 9.92
C ASP A 200 -2.77 -15.72 9.31
N VAL A 201 -1.96 -16.61 8.70
CA VAL A 201 -0.64 -16.30 8.13
C VAL A 201 -0.66 -15.09 7.18
N THR A 202 -1.76 -14.88 6.47
CA THR A 202 -1.91 -13.70 5.60
C THR A 202 -1.90 -12.41 6.40
N LYS A 203 -2.61 -12.36 7.53
CA LYS A 203 -2.62 -11.18 8.41
C LYS A 203 -1.26 -11.00 9.08
N LEU A 204 -0.63 -12.11 9.50
CA LEU A 204 0.71 -12.09 10.04
C LEU A 204 1.73 -11.52 9.04
N LEU A 205 1.71 -11.96 7.77
CA LEU A 205 2.59 -11.42 6.73
C LEU A 205 2.32 -9.95 6.42
N LEU A 206 1.06 -9.51 6.44
CA LEU A 206 0.70 -8.11 6.29
C LEU A 206 1.23 -7.27 7.45
N GLU A 207 1.19 -7.80 8.67
CA GLU A 207 1.74 -7.10 9.84
C GLU A 207 3.27 -7.08 9.83
N LEU A 208 3.95 -8.16 9.45
CA LEU A 208 5.41 -8.19 9.29
C LEU A 208 5.91 -7.20 8.23
N GLY A 209 5.10 -6.96 7.19
CA GLY A 209 5.39 -6.02 6.13
C GLY A 209 6.02 -6.66 4.89
N THR A 210 6.55 -5.80 4.00
CA THR A 210 7.13 -6.25 2.73
C THR A 210 8.46 -6.98 2.92
N GLY A 211 8.70 -7.95 2.04
CA GLY A 211 9.96 -8.70 2.01
C GLY A 211 9.97 -9.95 2.86
N PHE A 212 8.94 -10.24 3.66
CA PHE A 212 8.84 -11.48 4.41
C PHE A 212 8.13 -12.58 3.60
N ALA A 213 8.71 -13.78 3.61
CA ALA A 213 8.12 -15.00 3.09
C ALA A 213 8.03 -16.03 4.22
N PHE A 214 6.84 -16.59 4.44
CA PHE A 214 6.65 -17.68 5.40
C PHE A 214 7.17 -18.98 4.81
N LEU A 215 8.14 -19.61 5.48
CA LEU A 215 8.76 -20.87 5.06
C LEU A 215 8.13 -22.10 5.73
N GLY A 216 7.50 -21.91 6.87
CA GLY A 216 6.85 -22.99 7.59
C GLY A 216 6.84 -22.79 9.10
N ASN A 217 6.26 -23.76 9.79
CA ASN A 217 6.25 -23.83 11.25
C ASN A 217 6.88 -25.15 11.73
N GLN A 218 7.25 -25.19 13.01
CA GLN A 218 7.90 -26.35 13.67
C GLN A 218 9.12 -26.88 12.89
N TYR A 219 9.97 -25.93 12.43
CA TYR A 219 11.15 -26.28 11.66
C TYR A 219 12.21 -26.93 12.56
N HIS A 220 12.53 -28.20 12.30
CA HIS A 220 13.48 -28.96 13.09
C HIS A 220 14.94 -28.58 12.76
N LEU A 221 15.72 -28.32 13.80
CA LEU A 221 17.16 -28.10 13.72
C LEU A 221 17.87 -29.07 14.67
N ASN A 222 18.94 -29.72 14.18
CA ASN A 222 19.86 -30.46 15.04
C ASN A 222 21.18 -29.68 15.15
N VAL A 223 21.54 -29.28 16.36
CA VAL A 223 22.76 -28.54 16.62
C VAL A 223 23.57 -29.23 17.73
N GLY A 224 24.72 -29.77 17.37
CA GLY A 224 25.62 -30.46 18.32
C GLY A 224 25.08 -31.75 18.90
N GLY A 225 24.04 -32.33 18.32
CA GLY A 225 23.36 -33.53 18.77
C GLY A 225 22.07 -33.29 19.55
N ASP A 226 21.76 -32.01 19.85
CA ASP A 226 20.51 -31.60 20.47
C ASP A 226 19.49 -31.15 19.40
N ASP A 227 18.22 -31.49 19.62
CA ASP A 227 17.11 -31.16 18.73
C ASP A 227 16.41 -29.88 19.20
N PHE A 228 16.27 -28.93 18.28
CA PHE A 228 15.55 -27.68 18.48
C PHE A 228 14.43 -27.54 17.44
N TYR A 229 13.38 -26.82 17.81
CA TYR A 229 12.26 -26.53 16.91
C TYR A 229 12.03 -25.05 16.85
N ILE A 230 11.96 -24.49 15.62
CA ILE A 230 11.58 -23.09 15.39
C ILE A 230 10.08 -23.06 15.12
N ASP A 231 9.30 -22.38 15.94
CA ASP A 231 7.85 -22.35 15.85
C ASP A 231 7.37 -21.74 14.53
N LEU A 232 7.94 -20.61 14.11
CA LEU A 232 7.63 -19.95 12.84
C LEU A 232 8.92 -19.51 12.15
N LEU A 233 9.11 -19.96 10.91
CA LEU A 233 10.29 -19.63 10.11
C LEU A 233 9.90 -18.72 8.94
N PHE A 234 10.61 -17.60 8.81
CA PHE A 234 10.45 -16.64 7.73
C PHE A 234 11.79 -16.37 7.04
N TYR A 235 11.73 -16.05 5.76
CA TYR A 235 12.84 -15.48 5.02
C TYR A 235 12.55 -14.01 4.70
N ASN A 236 13.51 -13.13 4.94
CA ASN A 236 13.40 -11.74 4.55
C ASN A 236 14.27 -11.46 3.31
N LEU A 237 13.62 -11.06 2.21
CA LEU A 237 14.25 -10.80 0.91
C LEU A 237 15.22 -9.61 0.97
N ASN A 238 14.92 -8.59 1.76
CA ASN A 238 15.75 -7.38 1.85
C ASN A 238 16.99 -7.63 2.71
N LEU A 239 16.82 -8.33 3.82
CA LEU A 239 17.89 -8.69 4.75
C LEU A 239 18.67 -9.93 4.29
N ARG A 240 18.10 -10.74 3.36
CA ARG A 240 18.64 -12.00 2.85
C ARG A 240 18.95 -13.03 3.94
N CYS A 241 18.09 -13.13 4.94
CA CYS A 241 18.22 -14.06 6.06
C CYS A 241 16.87 -14.65 6.47
#